data_b8ce76ec2e4054fd84287adc02d32349
#
_entry.id   b8ce76ec2e4054fd84287adc02d32349
#
_cell.length_a   1.000
_cell.length_b   1.000
_cell.length_c   1.000
_cell.angle_alpha   90.00
_cell.angle_beta   90.00
_cell.angle_gamma   90.00
#
_symmetry.space_group_name_H-M   'P 1'
#
loop_
_entity.id
_entity.type
_entity.pdbx_description
1 polymer ?
#
loop_
_entity_poly.entity_id
_entity_poly.type
_entity_poly.pdbx_seq_one_letter_code
_entity_poly.pdbx_strand_id
1 'polypeptide(L)'
;MLRLFVAVDLPSSEQQTVARFCTSLHGARWAKPQQLHITLRFMGQTPDELLPTIRQRLATVKAAAFRLVLSGVGVFPTARRPRVLWLGLEPAEPLVLLKRKIDEALGPTLPTDPEEVRRDFRPHLTLARFTNHPGGSLAQFLAQHGTYHGTEWEVDCFRLYRSTLHPKGAVHEPLEAYPLA
;
A
#
# COMPACT_ATOMS: atom_id res chain seq x y z
N MET A 1 -20.93 -1.15 -8.92
CA MET A 1 -19.82 -1.83 -8.15
C MET A 1 -18.59 -0.96 -8.22
N LEU A 2 -18.08 -0.57 -7.07
CA LEU A 2 -16.82 0.19 -6.91
C LEU A 2 -15.70 -0.76 -6.43
N ARG A 3 -14.48 -0.57 -6.91
CA ARG A 3 -13.32 -1.26 -6.35
C ARG A 3 -12.64 -0.32 -5.34
N LEU A 4 -12.78 -0.62 -4.05
CA LEU A 4 -12.36 0.26 -2.97
C LEU A 4 -11.19 -0.29 -2.18
N PHE A 5 -10.38 0.62 -1.63
CA PHE A 5 -9.34 0.31 -0.65
C PHE A 5 -9.06 1.53 0.24
N VAL A 6 -8.49 1.27 1.42
CA VAL A 6 -8.02 2.29 2.36
C VAL A 6 -6.50 2.27 2.39
N ALA A 7 -5.88 3.45 2.35
CA ALA A 7 -4.43 3.58 2.29
C ALA A 7 -3.91 4.85 2.97
N VAL A 8 -2.60 4.84 3.24
CA VAL A 8 -1.80 6.02 3.58
C VAL A 8 -0.96 6.40 2.37
N ASP A 9 -0.84 7.69 2.11
CA ASP A 9 -0.05 8.22 1.00
C ASP A 9 1.41 8.44 1.38
N LEU A 10 2.24 8.50 0.33
CA LEU A 10 3.60 9.01 0.46
C LEU A 10 3.63 10.51 0.15
N PRO A 11 4.44 11.29 0.87
CA PRO A 11 4.78 12.65 0.46
C PRO A 11 5.42 12.69 -0.94
N SER A 12 5.25 13.78 -1.65
CA SER A 12 5.81 13.93 -3.00
C SER A 12 7.35 13.81 -3.04
N SER A 13 8.04 14.22 -1.98
CA SER A 13 9.49 14.03 -1.80
C SER A 13 9.87 12.56 -1.80
N GLU A 14 9.15 11.73 -1.03
CA GLU A 14 9.39 10.28 -0.96
C GLU A 14 8.99 9.58 -2.27
N GLN A 15 7.91 10.03 -2.93
CA GLN A 15 7.54 9.53 -4.26
C GLN A 15 8.66 9.74 -5.29
N GLN A 16 9.30 10.91 -5.29
CA GLN A 16 10.44 11.21 -6.18
C GLN A 16 11.66 10.36 -5.83
N THR A 17 11.94 10.17 -4.55
CA THR A 17 13.04 9.33 -4.09
C THR A 17 12.82 7.88 -4.51
N VAL A 18 11.63 7.35 -4.31
CA VAL A 18 11.26 5.98 -4.71
C VAL A 18 11.32 5.81 -6.23
N ALA A 19 10.98 6.83 -7.01
CA ALA A 19 11.09 6.77 -8.47
C ALA A 19 12.52 6.47 -8.97
N ARG A 20 13.55 6.78 -8.19
CA ARG A 20 14.96 6.48 -8.51
C ARG A 20 15.29 4.99 -8.43
N PHE A 21 14.47 4.20 -7.72
CA PHE A 21 14.60 2.73 -7.70
C PHE A 21 14.11 2.09 -9.00
N CYS A 22 13.32 2.81 -9.81
CA CYS A 22 12.77 2.31 -11.07
C CYS A 22 13.88 2.16 -12.12
N THR A 23 14.70 1.13 -11.96
CA THR A 23 15.77 0.75 -12.86
C THR A 23 15.34 -0.40 -13.78
N SER A 24 16.22 -0.82 -14.69
CA SER A 24 15.99 -1.94 -15.59
C SER A 24 16.03 -3.29 -14.84
N LEU A 25 15.01 -3.60 -14.09
CA LEU A 25 14.83 -4.94 -13.50
C LEU A 25 13.92 -5.75 -14.42
N HIS A 26 14.46 -6.85 -14.99
CA HIS A 26 13.74 -7.65 -15.96
C HIS A 26 12.40 -8.15 -15.41
N GLY A 27 11.35 -8.06 -16.24
CA GLY A 27 10.00 -8.50 -15.87
C GLY A 27 9.28 -7.65 -14.82
N ALA A 28 9.90 -6.57 -14.33
CA ALA A 28 9.28 -5.66 -13.37
C ALA A 28 8.36 -4.66 -14.05
N ARG A 29 7.10 -4.61 -13.59
CA ARG A 29 6.13 -3.57 -13.91
C ARG A 29 6.08 -2.61 -12.73
N TRP A 30 6.78 -1.49 -12.86
CA TRP A 30 6.91 -0.50 -11.81
C TRP A 30 5.61 0.27 -11.56
N ALA A 31 5.33 0.55 -10.28
CA ALA A 31 4.26 1.46 -9.91
C ALA A 31 4.61 2.89 -10.35
N LYS A 32 3.63 3.63 -10.81
CA LYS A 32 3.81 5.06 -11.10
C LYS A 32 3.97 5.83 -9.78
N PRO A 33 4.84 6.85 -9.70
CA PRO A 33 5.05 7.60 -8.46
C PRO A 33 3.76 8.09 -7.81
N GLN A 34 2.81 8.58 -8.61
CA GLN A 34 1.52 9.10 -8.16
C GLN A 34 0.54 8.01 -7.66
N GLN A 35 0.90 6.74 -7.84
CA GLN A 35 0.11 5.59 -7.38
C GLN A 35 0.74 4.86 -6.20
N LEU A 36 1.87 5.39 -5.69
CA LEU A 36 2.54 4.83 -4.53
C LEU A 36 1.72 5.10 -3.26
N HIS A 37 1.34 4.04 -2.58
CA HIS A 37 0.55 4.09 -1.35
C HIS A 37 0.82 2.87 -0.48
N ILE A 38 0.54 3.00 0.80
CA ILE A 38 0.60 1.92 1.77
C ILE A 38 -0.82 1.43 2.00
N THR A 39 -1.18 0.29 1.43
CA THR A 39 -2.54 -0.25 1.59
C THR A 39 -2.75 -0.72 3.03
N LEU A 40 -3.84 -0.28 3.66
CA LEU A 40 -4.27 -0.71 4.99
C LEU A 40 -5.38 -1.75 4.91
N ARG A 41 -6.37 -1.55 4.03
CA ARG A 41 -7.45 -2.51 3.80
C ARG A 41 -7.92 -2.49 2.37
N PHE A 42 -7.97 -3.65 1.75
CA PHE A 42 -8.51 -3.82 0.41
C PHE A 42 -9.91 -4.42 0.48
N MET A 43 -10.93 -3.68 0.02
CA MET A 43 -12.32 -4.12 0.06
C MET A 43 -12.75 -4.82 -1.23
N GLY A 44 -11.99 -4.62 -2.32
CA GLY A 44 -12.33 -5.21 -3.62
C GLY A 44 -13.62 -4.63 -4.21
N GLN A 45 -14.38 -5.46 -4.91
CA GLN A 45 -15.66 -5.08 -5.52
C GLN A 45 -16.72 -4.86 -4.44
N THR A 46 -17.16 -3.63 -4.32
CA THR A 46 -18.08 -3.16 -3.29
C THR A 46 -19.33 -2.58 -3.94
N PRO A 47 -20.54 -2.97 -3.53
CA PRO A 47 -21.78 -2.35 -3.98
C PRO A 47 -21.77 -0.84 -3.73
N ASP A 48 -22.27 -0.08 -4.70
CA ASP A 48 -22.23 1.41 -4.69
C ASP A 48 -23.03 1.97 -3.51
N GLU A 49 -24.11 1.29 -3.14
CA GLU A 49 -24.99 1.63 -2.01
C GLU A 49 -24.31 1.55 -0.64
N LEU A 50 -23.19 0.83 -0.53
CA LEU A 50 -22.42 0.74 0.73
C LEU A 50 -21.44 1.91 0.92
N LEU A 51 -21.18 2.71 -0.10
CA LEU A 51 -20.22 3.81 0.00
C LEU A 51 -20.53 4.82 1.11
N PRO A 52 -21.79 5.27 1.31
CA PRO A 52 -22.11 6.17 2.43
C PRO A 52 -21.82 5.54 3.80
N THR A 53 -22.16 4.27 3.98
CA THR A 53 -21.91 3.54 5.23
C THR A 53 -20.41 3.39 5.49
N ILE A 54 -19.62 3.07 4.47
CA ILE A 54 -18.16 2.96 4.57
C ILE A 54 -17.56 4.30 4.99
N ARG A 55 -17.96 5.41 4.36
CA ARG A 55 -17.50 6.75 4.71
C ARG A 55 -17.81 7.11 6.15
N GLN A 56 -19.06 6.89 6.57
CA GLN A 56 -19.48 7.17 7.94
C GLN A 56 -18.67 6.37 8.97
N ARG A 57 -18.44 5.08 8.72
CA ARG A 57 -17.66 4.22 9.62
C ARG A 57 -16.19 4.62 9.65
N LEU A 58 -15.58 4.92 8.53
CA LEU A 58 -14.19 5.40 8.49
C LEU A 58 -14.01 6.73 9.23
N ALA A 59 -15.01 7.62 9.21
CA ALA A 59 -15.00 8.87 9.95
C ALA A 59 -15.00 8.68 11.49
N THR A 60 -15.37 7.50 12.00
CA THR A 60 -15.31 7.19 13.44
C THR A 60 -13.92 6.77 13.91
N VAL A 61 -13.00 6.47 13.00
CA VAL A 61 -11.66 6.01 13.36
C VAL A 61 -10.89 7.16 14.02
N LYS A 62 -10.42 6.93 15.24
CA LYS A 62 -9.59 7.87 16.00
C LYS A 62 -8.21 7.24 16.24
N ALA A 63 -7.17 7.89 15.73
CA ALA A 63 -5.78 7.49 15.94
C ALA A 63 -4.90 8.73 15.92
N ALA A 64 -3.80 8.68 16.67
CA ALA A 64 -2.80 9.75 16.65
C ALA A 64 -2.04 9.76 15.32
N ALA A 65 -1.60 10.94 14.89
CA ALA A 65 -0.60 11.08 13.85
C ALA A 65 0.70 10.39 14.30
N PHE A 66 1.45 9.86 13.35
CA PHE A 66 2.68 9.12 13.63
C PHE A 66 3.71 9.33 12.52
N ARG A 67 4.95 8.96 12.79
CA ARG A 67 6.03 9.08 11.83
C ARG A 67 6.42 7.74 11.26
N LEU A 68 6.80 7.74 9.99
CA LEU A 68 7.29 6.59 9.25
C LEU A 68 8.58 6.92 8.50
N VAL A 69 9.34 5.87 8.24
CA VAL A 69 10.45 5.89 7.31
C VAL A 69 10.40 4.65 6.41
N LEU A 70 10.76 4.80 5.14
CA LEU A 70 10.94 3.65 4.25
C LEU A 70 12.24 2.94 4.62
N SER A 71 12.18 1.63 4.87
CA SER A 71 13.34 0.85 5.31
C SER A 71 13.38 -0.53 4.69
N GLY A 72 14.51 -0.83 4.05
CA GLY A 72 14.75 -2.12 3.42
C GLY A 72 13.90 -2.44 2.20
N VAL A 73 14.33 -3.42 1.43
CA VAL A 73 13.66 -3.90 0.20
C VAL A 73 13.43 -5.39 0.32
N GLY A 74 12.29 -5.85 -0.16
CA GLY A 74 12.00 -7.26 -0.18
C GLY A 74 11.04 -7.67 -1.29
N VAL A 75 10.69 -8.96 -1.31
CA VAL A 75 9.76 -9.52 -2.29
C VAL A 75 8.74 -10.44 -1.64
N PHE A 76 7.55 -10.51 -2.24
CA PHE A 76 6.54 -11.50 -1.89
C PHE A 76 6.28 -12.44 -3.08
N PRO A 77 5.90 -13.71 -2.83
CA PRO A 77 5.99 -14.43 -1.57
C PRO A 77 7.42 -14.83 -1.20
N THR A 78 8.29 -15.10 -2.14
CA THR A 78 9.70 -15.50 -1.95
C THR A 78 10.58 -15.03 -3.09
N ALA A 79 11.91 -14.97 -2.88
CA ALA A 79 12.87 -14.64 -3.95
C ALA A 79 12.91 -15.68 -5.09
N ARG A 80 12.50 -16.93 -4.82
CA ARG A 80 12.42 -17.99 -5.86
C ARG A 80 11.19 -17.84 -6.78
N ARG A 81 10.11 -17.21 -6.28
CA ARG A 81 8.87 -16.96 -7.03
C ARG A 81 8.36 -15.57 -6.74
N PRO A 82 9.12 -14.53 -7.07
CA PRO A 82 8.74 -13.15 -6.74
C PRO A 82 7.53 -12.75 -7.58
N ARG A 83 6.56 -12.11 -6.93
CA ARG A 83 5.40 -11.48 -7.57
C ARG A 83 5.32 -9.99 -7.30
N VAL A 84 5.80 -9.56 -6.14
CA VAL A 84 5.77 -8.16 -5.69
C VAL A 84 7.14 -7.80 -5.15
N LEU A 85 7.69 -6.70 -5.63
CA LEU A 85 8.83 -6.01 -5.05
C LEU A 85 8.31 -4.88 -4.19
N TRP A 86 8.83 -4.75 -2.97
CA TRP A 86 8.33 -3.77 -1.99
C TRP A 86 9.45 -3.11 -1.19
N LEU A 87 9.16 -1.90 -0.68
CA LEU A 87 9.90 -1.25 0.41
C LEU A 87 9.17 -1.49 1.73
N GLY A 88 9.93 -1.80 2.78
CA GLY A 88 9.45 -1.88 4.14
C GLY A 88 9.22 -0.51 4.76
N LEU A 89 8.62 -0.50 5.95
CA LEU A 89 8.24 0.68 6.71
C LEU A 89 8.59 0.49 8.18
N GLU A 90 9.17 1.51 8.78
CA GLU A 90 9.53 1.55 10.20
C GLU A 90 9.05 2.87 10.83
N PRO A 91 8.55 2.82 12.08
CA PRO A 91 8.09 1.63 12.78
C PRO A 91 6.82 1.06 12.16
N ALA A 92 6.68 -0.26 12.10
CA ALA A 92 5.50 -0.92 11.51
C ALA A 92 4.27 -0.88 12.41
N GLU A 93 4.47 -0.81 13.74
CA GLU A 93 3.40 -0.91 14.74
C GLU A 93 2.27 0.13 14.59
N PRO A 94 2.53 1.42 14.35
CA PRO A 94 1.45 2.41 14.17
C PRO A 94 0.53 2.06 12.98
N LEU A 95 1.08 1.53 11.89
CA LEU A 95 0.28 1.08 10.74
C LEU A 95 -0.58 -0.15 11.07
N VAL A 96 -0.04 -1.09 11.86
CA VAL A 96 -0.79 -2.27 12.33
C VAL A 96 -1.93 -1.83 13.24
N LEU A 97 -1.70 -0.89 14.15
CA LEU A 97 -2.73 -0.34 15.03
C LEU A 97 -3.80 0.41 14.25
N LEU A 98 -3.40 1.25 13.28
CA LEU A 98 -4.34 1.98 12.43
C LEU A 98 -5.20 1.02 11.60
N LYS A 99 -4.58 0.01 10.98
CA LYS A 99 -5.33 -1.04 10.25
C LYS A 99 -6.35 -1.72 11.14
N ARG A 100 -5.97 -2.12 12.36
CA ARG A 100 -6.90 -2.76 13.29
C ARG A 100 -8.10 -1.88 13.60
N LYS A 101 -7.90 -0.59 13.88
CA LYS A 101 -9.00 0.37 14.12
C LYS A 101 -9.90 0.54 12.90
N ILE A 102 -9.33 0.54 11.69
CA ILE A 102 -10.09 0.58 10.44
C ILE A 102 -10.94 -0.70 10.29
N ASP A 103 -10.34 -1.87 10.55
CA ASP A 103 -11.04 -3.15 10.48
C ASP A 103 -12.19 -3.25 11.49
N GLU A 104 -11.96 -2.78 12.72
CA GLU A 104 -12.98 -2.68 13.76
C GLU A 104 -14.13 -1.76 13.36
N ALA A 105 -13.83 -0.57 12.84
CA ALA A 105 -14.82 0.42 12.40
C ALA A 105 -15.68 -0.11 11.23
N LEU A 106 -15.04 -0.72 10.25
CA LEU A 106 -15.73 -1.29 9.08
C LEU A 106 -16.51 -2.56 9.45
N GLY A 107 -15.99 -3.35 10.38
CA GLY A 107 -16.64 -4.58 10.86
C GLY A 107 -16.63 -5.70 9.81
N PRO A 108 -17.14 -6.90 10.19
CA PRO A 108 -17.11 -8.09 9.33
C PRO A 108 -18.19 -8.08 8.24
N THR A 109 -19.17 -7.20 8.32
CA THR A 109 -20.31 -7.16 7.39
C THR A 109 -20.00 -6.40 6.10
N LEU A 110 -18.95 -5.59 6.09
CA LEU A 110 -18.51 -4.89 4.90
C LEU A 110 -17.52 -5.72 4.08
N PRO A 111 -17.51 -5.55 2.76
CA PRO A 111 -16.63 -6.33 1.88
C PRO A 111 -15.16 -6.27 2.31
N THR A 112 -14.49 -7.39 2.24
CA THR A 112 -13.05 -7.52 2.41
C THR A 112 -12.56 -8.47 1.32
N ASP A 113 -11.44 -8.15 0.70
CA ASP A 113 -10.84 -9.06 -0.28
C ASP A 113 -10.46 -10.39 0.40
N PRO A 114 -10.91 -11.55 -0.13
CA PRO A 114 -10.61 -12.84 0.48
C PRO A 114 -9.12 -13.16 0.64
N GLU A 115 -8.27 -12.59 -0.22
CA GLU A 115 -6.81 -12.76 -0.09
C GLU A 115 -6.25 -11.98 1.10
N GLU A 116 -6.85 -10.85 1.45
CA GLU A 116 -6.43 -10.05 2.60
C GLU A 116 -6.74 -10.76 3.92
N VAL A 117 -7.89 -11.43 4.02
CA VAL A 117 -8.28 -12.19 5.23
C VAL A 117 -7.34 -13.36 5.52
N ARG A 118 -6.70 -13.91 4.49
CA ARG A 118 -5.83 -15.11 4.59
C ARG A 118 -4.38 -14.80 4.91
N ARG A 119 -3.99 -13.52 4.94
CA ARG A 119 -2.58 -13.12 5.10
C ARG A 119 -2.38 -12.25 6.33
N ASP A 120 -1.29 -12.47 7.02
CA ASP A 120 -0.83 -11.53 8.03
C ASP A 120 -0.54 -10.18 7.38
N PHE A 121 -1.03 -9.12 8.00
CA PHE A 121 -0.74 -7.77 7.53
C PHE A 121 0.73 -7.44 7.74
N ARG A 122 1.42 -7.20 6.64
CA ARG A 122 2.80 -6.72 6.63
C ARG A 122 2.83 -5.38 5.91
N PRO A 123 2.94 -4.26 6.66
CA PRO A 123 3.01 -2.94 6.04
C PRO A 123 4.13 -2.86 5.01
N HIS A 124 3.82 -2.46 3.80
CA HIS A 124 4.79 -2.32 2.73
C HIS A 124 4.32 -1.35 1.67
N LEU A 125 5.28 -0.75 0.96
CA LEU A 125 5.05 0.03 -0.24
C LEU A 125 5.36 -0.83 -1.46
N THR A 126 4.38 -1.12 -2.29
CA THR A 126 4.62 -1.86 -3.55
C THR A 126 5.38 -0.99 -4.54
N LEU A 127 6.59 -1.42 -4.92
CA LEU A 127 7.40 -0.79 -5.96
C LEU A 127 7.07 -1.30 -7.36
N ALA A 128 6.97 -2.62 -7.49
CA ALA A 128 6.72 -3.27 -8.77
C ALA A 128 6.02 -4.62 -8.61
N ARG A 129 5.38 -5.06 -9.68
CA ARG A 129 4.85 -6.42 -9.82
C ARG A 129 5.59 -7.14 -10.94
N PHE A 130 5.97 -8.39 -10.71
CA PHE A 130 6.63 -9.21 -11.71
C PHE A 130 5.61 -9.92 -12.58
N THR A 131 5.79 -9.81 -13.90
CA THR A 131 5.06 -10.60 -14.90
C THR A 131 5.81 -11.89 -15.22
N ASN A 132 7.14 -11.85 -15.15
CA ASN A 132 8.05 -12.97 -15.36
C ASN A 132 9.11 -12.99 -14.26
N HIS A 133 9.81 -14.10 -14.11
CA HIS A 133 10.91 -14.20 -13.15
C HIS A 133 12.08 -13.28 -13.54
N PRO A 134 12.54 -12.39 -12.64
CA PRO A 134 13.56 -11.38 -12.95
C PRO A 134 14.99 -11.95 -13.07
N GLY A 135 15.20 -13.24 -12.86
CA GLY A 135 16.53 -13.86 -12.93
C GLY A 135 17.50 -13.35 -11.85
N GLY A 136 18.78 -13.40 -12.17
CA GLY A 136 19.86 -12.97 -11.26
C GLY A 136 19.87 -11.47 -10.94
N SER A 137 19.22 -10.63 -11.77
CA SER A 137 19.13 -9.18 -11.53
C SER A 137 18.37 -8.81 -10.26
N LEU A 138 17.45 -9.68 -9.79
CA LEU A 138 16.75 -9.47 -8.53
C LEU A 138 17.69 -9.59 -7.33
N ALA A 139 18.56 -10.61 -7.30
CA ALA A 139 19.51 -10.79 -6.21
C ALA A 139 20.46 -9.59 -6.08
N GLN A 140 20.94 -9.07 -7.20
CA GLN A 140 21.77 -7.87 -7.23
C GLN A 140 21.01 -6.64 -6.73
N PHE A 141 19.76 -6.45 -7.17
CA PHE A 141 18.91 -5.35 -6.71
C PHE A 141 18.68 -5.41 -5.20
N LEU A 142 18.32 -6.58 -4.67
CA LEU A 142 18.11 -6.76 -3.22
C LEU A 142 19.39 -6.51 -2.42
N ALA A 143 20.54 -6.96 -2.90
CA ALA A 143 21.83 -6.70 -2.25
C ALA A 143 22.19 -5.22 -2.25
N GLN A 144 21.92 -4.51 -3.35
CA GLN A 144 22.22 -3.08 -3.49
C GLN A 144 21.32 -2.19 -2.64
N HIS A 145 20.04 -2.56 -2.49
CA HIS A 145 19.03 -1.72 -1.84
C HIS A 145 18.51 -2.27 -0.51
N GLY A 146 19.00 -3.43 -0.06
CA GLY A 146 18.51 -4.11 1.16
C GLY A 146 18.69 -3.30 2.44
N THR A 147 19.65 -2.40 2.48
CA THR A 147 19.93 -1.49 3.61
C THR A 147 19.38 -0.09 3.40
N TYR A 148 18.49 0.11 2.41
CA TYR A 148 17.92 1.42 2.16
C TYR A 148 17.19 1.94 3.39
N HIS A 149 17.40 3.22 3.68
CA HIS A 149 16.73 3.95 4.75
C HIS A 149 16.41 5.35 4.23
N GLY A 150 15.11 5.67 4.16
CA GLY A 150 14.60 6.92 3.61
C GLY A 150 14.60 8.07 4.60
N THR A 151 13.88 9.12 4.26
CA THR A 151 13.62 10.25 5.16
C THR A 151 12.35 10.00 5.96
N GLU A 152 12.36 10.41 7.24
CA GLU A 152 11.19 10.32 8.09
C GLU A 152 10.12 11.33 7.66
N TRP A 153 8.84 10.92 7.63
CA TRP A 153 7.72 11.81 7.39
C TRP A 153 6.57 11.54 8.35
N GLU A 154 5.72 12.54 8.53
CA GLU A 154 4.53 12.44 9.35
C GLU A 154 3.34 11.92 8.53
N VAL A 155 2.62 10.96 9.10
CA VAL A 155 1.34 10.46 8.60
C VAL A 155 0.24 11.12 9.43
N ASP A 156 -0.44 12.08 8.82
CA ASP A 156 -1.49 12.89 9.44
C ASP A 156 -2.90 12.54 8.96
N CYS A 157 -3.01 11.65 7.97
CA CYS A 157 -4.30 11.18 7.47
C CYS A 157 -4.19 9.82 6.79
N PHE A 158 -5.32 9.14 6.69
CA PHE A 158 -5.52 8.01 5.76
C PHE A 158 -6.65 8.34 4.80
N ARG A 159 -6.74 7.61 3.68
CA ARG A 159 -7.72 7.90 2.63
C ARG A 159 -8.45 6.66 2.16
N LEU A 160 -9.70 6.89 1.76
CA LEU A 160 -10.50 5.95 0.99
C LEU A 160 -10.27 6.22 -0.50
N TYR A 161 -9.96 5.15 -1.24
CA TYR A 161 -9.68 5.20 -2.67
C TYR A 161 -10.65 4.38 -3.49
N ARG A 162 -10.96 4.87 -4.68
CA ARG A 162 -11.53 4.09 -5.78
C ARG A 162 -10.41 3.66 -6.73
N SER A 163 -10.41 2.39 -7.12
CA SER A 163 -9.49 1.85 -8.12
C SER A 163 -10.26 1.49 -9.39
N THR A 164 -9.86 2.07 -10.50
CA THR A 164 -10.39 1.72 -11.84
C THR A 164 -9.31 0.96 -12.61
N LEU A 165 -9.67 -0.23 -13.10
CA LEU A 165 -8.74 -1.05 -13.87
C LEU A 165 -8.78 -0.62 -15.35
N HIS A 166 -7.60 -0.35 -15.89
CA HIS A 166 -7.39 -0.06 -17.31
C HIS A 166 -6.36 -1.01 -17.92
N PRO A 167 -6.35 -1.20 -19.25
CA PRO A 167 -5.33 -2.04 -19.91
C PRO A 167 -3.89 -1.60 -19.60
N LYS A 168 -3.67 -0.30 -19.37
CA LYS A 168 -2.35 0.29 -19.04
C LYS A 168 -2.03 0.31 -17.53
N GLY A 169 -2.86 -0.31 -16.69
CA GLY A 169 -2.73 -0.36 -15.23
C GLY A 169 -3.91 0.26 -14.49
N ALA A 170 -3.99 0.04 -13.19
CA ALA A 170 -5.00 0.64 -12.35
C ALA A 170 -4.79 2.16 -12.20
N VAL A 171 -5.88 2.91 -12.10
CA VAL A 171 -5.90 4.32 -11.71
C VAL A 171 -6.59 4.42 -10.37
N HIS A 172 -5.95 5.11 -9.42
CA HIS A 172 -6.47 5.30 -8.07
C HIS A 172 -6.90 6.75 -7.89
N GLU A 173 -8.13 6.93 -7.43
CA GLU A 173 -8.75 8.22 -7.17
C GLU A 173 -9.10 8.32 -5.69
N PRO A 174 -8.59 9.34 -4.97
CA PRO A 174 -8.98 9.58 -3.60
C PRO A 174 -10.43 10.04 -3.53
N LEU A 175 -11.24 9.38 -2.72
CA LEU A 175 -12.65 9.73 -2.51
C LEU A 175 -12.83 10.60 -1.27
N GLU A 176 -12.06 10.32 -0.21
CA GLU A 176 -12.17 11.03 1.06
C GLU A 176 -10.90 10.85 1.90
N ALA A 177 -10.54 11.89 2.67
CA ALA A 177 -9.44 11.89 3.61
C ALA A 177 -9.95 11.95 5.05
N TYR A 178 -9.32 11.20 5.95
CA TYR A 178 -9.66 11.10 7.36
C TYR A 178 -8.44 11.51 8.19
N PRO A 179 -8.52 12.63 8.93
CA PRO A 179 -7.40 13.14 9.71
C PRO A 179 -7.07 12.22 10.90
N LEU A 180 -5.79 12.16 11.23
CA LEU A 180 -5.24 11.60 12.45
C LEU A 180 -4.86 12.77 13.38
N ALA A 181 -5.13 12.65 14.68
CA ALA A 181 -4.92 13.73 15.65
C ALA A 181 -4.50 13.21 17.03
#